data_b0d6dcb9c63dfe271555f0d66be40189
#
_entry.id   b0d6dcb9c63dfe271555f0d66be40189
#
_cell.length_a   1.000
_cell.length_b   1.000
_cell.length_c   1.000
_cell.angle_alpha   90.00
_cell.angle_beta   90.00
_cell.angle_gamma   90.00
#
_symmetry.space_group_name_H-M   'P 1'
#
loop_
_entity.id
_entity.type
_entity.pdbx_description
1 polymer ?
#
loop_
_entity_poly.entity_id
_entity_poly.type
_entity_poly.pdbx_seq_one_letter_code
_entity_poly.pdbx_strand_id
1 'polypeptide(L)'
;MRRLLLLAALILPQGLMPSSLAAQQPQLPAAPTGFVSDFAGVIPADQAAAMTRLIEIVQAGSQGEIAIVTLPDIAGRDAGTIALELGRAWGVGAKAGIGDRARNAGIVVLLVPRATSTDGNGHIAISVGQGAEGFIPDAVAGDIRREATPYLAAGDYGAGLSLITARLAQRYAAEFGFNLDSTLVPKRRQREQGIPPVVFIIAFFIILSVLGGGGRGGRGGRGGRGGMILPFPIGGGGFGGGGFGGGGGGGFGGFGGGGGFSGGGS
;
A
#
# COMPACT_ATOMS: atom_id res chain seq x y z
N MET A 1 -0.28 91.28 -5.38
CA MET A 1 -1.23 90.21 -5.62
C MET A 1 -0.46 88.87 -5.79
N ARG A 2 -0.29 88.12 -4.70
CA ARG A 2 0.48 86.85 -4.68
C ARG A 2 -0.52 85.71 -4.61
N ARG A 3 -0.60 84.89 -5.66
CA ARG A 3 -1.41 83.69 -5.72
C ARG A 3 -0.67 82.58 -5.01
N LEU A 4 -1.19 82.12 -3.88
CA LEU A 4 -0.77 80.93 -3.15
C LEU A 4 -1.36 79.70 -3.81
N LEU A 5 -0.53 78.86 -4.42
CA LEU A 5 -0.93 77.52 -4.93
C LEU A 5 -0.73 76.50 -3.80
N LEU A 6 -1.85 76.04 -3.23
CA LEU A 6 -1.86 74.92 -2.29
C LEU A 6 -1.75 73.60 -3.09
N LEU A 7 -0.59 72.93 -2.97
CA LEU A 7 -0.39 71.56 -3.42
C LEU A 7 -0.94 70.61 -2.35
N ALA A 8 -2.09 70.04 -2.57
CA ALA A 8 -2.63 68.97 -1.76
C ALA A 8 -1.94 67.65 -2.18
N ALA A 9 -1.00 67.18 -1.35
CA ALA A 9 -0.39 65.88 -1.52
C ALA A 9 -1.40 64.79 -1.16
N LEU A 10 -1.86 64.03 -2.16
CA LEU A 10 -2.73 62.86 -2.03
C LEU A 10 -1.89 61.68 -1.51
N ILE A 11 -1.92 61.42 -0.21
CA ILE A 11 -1.33 60.25 0.41
C ILE A 11 -2.29 59.06 0.15
N LEU A 12 -1.98 58.24 -0.86
CA LEU A 12 -2.65 56.95 -1.04
C LEU A 12 -2.18 55.99 0.08
N PRO A 13 -3.13 55.35 0.80
CA PRO A 13 -2.75 54.31 1.72
C PRO A 13 -2.20 53.12 0.89
N GLN A 14 -0.94 52.76 1.09
CA GLN A 14 -0.36 51.55 0.56
C GLN A 14 -1.11 50.39 1.21
N GLY A 15 -1.98 49.77 0.40
CA GLY A 15 -2.75 48.60 0.82
C GLY A 15 -1.79 47.49 1.29
N LEU A 16 -2.02 47.02 2.51
CA LEU A 16 -1.49 45.75 2.99
C LEU A 16 -1.89 44.66 1.98
N MET A 17 -0.94 44.29 1.12
CA MET A 17 -1.07 43.06 0.34
C MET A 17 -1.15 41.90 1.34
N PRO A 18 -2.21 41.07 1.34
CA PRO A 18 -2.20 39.87 2.14
C PRO A 18 -1.04 39.00 1.64
N SER A 19 -0.04 38.79 2.50
CA SER A 19 0.96 37.77 2.26
C SER A 19 0.20 36.46 2.08
N SER A 20 0.15 35.96 0.84
CA SER A 20 -0.35 34.64 0.55
C SER A 20 0.48 33.68 1.41
N LEU A 21 -0.12 33.08 2.43
CA LEU A 21 0.42 31.88 3.04
C LEU A 21 0.37 30.82 1.92
N ALA A 22 1.38 30.83 1.06
CA ALA A 22 1.67 29.69 0.23
C ALA A 22 1.91 28.55 1.21
N ALA A 23 0.98 27.60 1.27
CA ALA A 23 1.16 26.38 2.02
C ALA A 23 2.52 25.81 1.57
N GLN A 24 3.52 25.88 2.45
CA GLN A 24 4.84 25.35 2.16
C GLN A 24 4.64 23.85 1.97
N GLN A 25 4.75 23.40 0.72
CA GLN A 25 4.78 21.97 0.44
C GLN A 25 5.96 21.39 1.23
N PRO A 26 5.76 20.29 1.95
CA PRO A 26 6.83 19.67 2.70
C PRO A 26 7.98 19.39 1.74
N GLN A 27 9.16 19.95 2.07
CA GLN A 27 10.36 19.70 1.29
C GLN A 27 10.74 18.23 1.48
N LEU A 28 10.82 17.49 0.39
CA LEU A 28 11.31 16.13 0.43
C LEU A 28 12.80 16.12 0.83
N PRO A 29 13.26 15.12 1.57
CA PRO A 29 14.67 14.99 1.91
C PRO A 29 15.54 14.96 0.65
N ALA A 30 16.55 15.84 0.60
CA ALA A 30 17.41 15.97 -0.58
C ALA A 30 18.28 14.74 -0.83
N ALA A 31 18.62 13.97 0.22
CA ALA A 31 19.45 12.79 0.13
C ALA A 31 18.99 11.71 1.14
N PRO A 32 19.23 10.43 0.84
CA PRO A 32 19.00 9.36 1.80
C PRO A 32 20.06 9.41 2.92
N THR A 33 19.69 8.94 4.11
CA THR A 33 20.63 8.73 5.23
C THR A 33 21.28 7.35 5.19
N GLY A 34 20.79 6.46 4.33
CA GLY A 34 21.20 5.08 4.13
C GLY A 34 20.10 4.30 3.40
N PHE A 35 20.20 2.98 3.35
CA PHE A 35 19.13 2.14 2.80
C PHE A 35 17.82 2.26 3.58
N VAL A 36 17.91 2.55 4.87
CA VAL A 36 16.78 2.85 5.74
C VAL A 36 16.91 4.29 6.21
N SER A 37 16.05 5.16 5.69
CA SER A 37 16.01 6.59 5.96
C SER A 37 14.76 6.92 6.78
N ASP A 38 14.90 6.86 8.11
CA ASP A 38 13.78 7.03 9.05
C ASP A 38 13.64 8.49 9.49
N PHE A 39 13.00 9.32 8.65
CA PHE A 39 12.76 10.74 8.98
C PHE A 39 11.57 10.94 9.93
N ALA A 40 10.72 9.95 10.08
CA ALA A 40 9.60 9.99 11.04
C ALA A 40 9.99 9.48 12.44
N GLY A 41 11.16 8.84 12.59
CA GLY A 41 11.64 8.31 13.86
C GLY A 41 10.79 7.18 14.43
N VAL A 42 10.24 6.31 13.57
CA VAL A 42 9.28 5.27 13.96
C VAL A 42 9.83 3.84 13.83
N ILE A 43 11.06 3.69 13.39
CA ILE A 43 11.69 2.38 13.20
C ILE A 43 12.66 2.10 14.35
N PRO A 44 12.49 1.03 15.14
CA PRO A 44 13.48 0.60 16.13
C PRO A 44 14.86 0.35 15.48
N ALA A 45 15.92 0.78 16.17
CA ALA A 45 17.28 0.74 15.61
C ALA A 45 17.76 -0.67 15.25
N ASP A 46 17.38 -1.68 16.01
CA ASP A 46 17.69 -3.10 15.74
C ASP A 46 17.00 -3.58 14.46
N GLN A 47 15.76 -3.17 14.22
CA GLN A 47 15.01 -3.51 13.02
C GLN A 47 15.55 -2.75 11.80
N ALA A 48 15.91 -1.47 11.95
CA ALA A 48 16.58 -0.71 10.90
C ALA A 48 17.90 -1.37 10.49
N ALA A 49 18.71 -1.80 11.46
CA ALA A 49 19.95 -2.51 11.20
C ALA A 49 19.73 -3.89 10.53
N ALA A 50 18.68 -4.62 10.92
CA ALA A 50 18.34 -5.89 10.29
C ALA A 50 17.89 -5.70 8.83
N MET A 51 17.05 -4.70 8.55
CA MET A 51 16.64 -4.35 7.18
C MET A 51 17.85 -3.92 6.35
N THR A 52 18.73 -3.09 6.89
CA THR A 52 19.95 -2.65 6.19
C THR A 52 20.80 -3.84 5.76
N ARG A 53 21.08 -4.78 6.67
CA ARG A 53 21.84 -6.00 6.34
C ARG A 53 21.19 -6.81 5.22
N LEU A 54 19.86 -6.94 5.27
CA LEU A 54 19.13 -7.68 4.25
C LEU A 54 19.20 -6.98 2.88
N ILE A 55 19.11 -5.65 2.86
CA ILE A 55 19.23 -4.86 1.63
C ILE A 55 20.67 -4.92 1.07
N GLU A 56 21.69 -4.92 1.92
CA GLU A 56 23.08 -5.11 1.50
C GLU A 56 23.29 -6.46 0.81
N ILE A 57 22.67 -7.54 1.31
CA ILE A 57 22.71 -8.85 0.66
C ILE A 57 22.02 -8.80 -0.71
N VAL A 58 20.88 -8.11 -0.81
CA VAL A 58 20.19 -7.92 -2.10
C VAL A 58 21.08 -7.16 -3.07
N GLN A 59 21.70 -6.06 -2.63
CA GLN A 59 22.57 -5.25 -3.48
C GLN A 59 23.80 -6.06 -3.94
N ALA A 60 24.44 -6.81 -3.04
CA ALA A 60 25.59 -7.66 -3.38
C ALA A 60 25.23 -8.77 -4.38
N GLY A 61 24.05 -9.38 -4.22
CA GLY A 61 23.61 -10.50 -5.07
C GLY A 61 22.99 -10.10 -6.39
N SER A 62 22.42 -8.90 -6.50
CA SER A 62 21.67 -8.49 -7.69
C SER A 62 22.08 -7.15 -8.29
N GLN A 63 22.87 -6.34 -7.60
CA GLN A 63 23.12 -4.93 -7.88
C GLN A 63 21.84 -4.07 -7.88
N GLY A 64 20.68 -4.63 -7.54
CA GLY A 64 19.45 -3.91 -7.31
C GLY A 64 19.50 -3.14 -5.98
N GLU A 65 18.58 -2.22 -5.78
CA GLU A 65 18.57 -1.36 -4.61
C GLU A 65 17.16 -1.24 -4.03
N ILE A 66 17.06 -1.38 -2.71
CA ILE A 66 15.82 -1.14 -1.97
C ILE A 66 16.09 0.02 -1.02
N ALA A 67 15.27 1.06 -1.10
CA ALA A 67 15.29 2.20 -0.18
C ALA A 67 14.01 2.18 0.68
N ILE A 68 14.17 2.12 1.99
CA ILE A 68 13.08 2.24 2.96
C ILE A 68 13.08 3.67 3.47
N VAL A 69 11.96 4.36 3.33
CA VAL A 69 11.83 5.76 3.71
C VAL A 69 10.61 5.92 4.60
N THR A 70 10.76 6.63 5.71
CA THR A 70 9.62 7.12 6.47
C THR A 70 9.60 8.64 6.43
N LEU A 71 8.44 9.23 6.23
CA LEU A 71 8.25 10.68 6.33
C LEU A 71 7.19 10.98 7.39
N PRO A 72 7.35 12.05 8.17
CA PRO A 72 6.34 12.40 9.17
C PRO A 72 5.01 12.81 8.54
N ASP A 73 5.05 13.46 7.37
CA ASP A 73 3.87 13.93 6.65
C ASP A 73 4.18 14.13 5.16
N ILE A 74 3.14 14.10 4.33
CA ILE A 74 3.21 14.38 2.89
C ILE A 74 2.24 15.48 2.44
N ALA A 75 1.64 16.21 3.38
CA ALA A 75 0.69 17.31 3.14
C ALA A 75 -0.43 16.96 2.14
N GLY A 76 -1.02 15.77 2.30
CA GLY A 76 -2.11 15.30 1.44
C GLY A 76 -1.70 14.92 0.02
N ARG A 77 -0.40 14.89 -0.30
CA ARG A 77 0.09 14.40 -1.59
C ARG A 77 -0.04 12.89 -1.69
N ASP A 78 -0.09 12.37 -2.90
CA ASP A 78 -0.11 10.91 -3.12
C ASP A 78 1.23 10.26 -2.76
N ALA A 79 1.18 9.24 -1.90
CA ALA A 79 2.37 8.56 -1.40
C ALA A 79 3.16 7.84 -2.51
N GLY A 80 2.48 7.33 -3.54
CA GLY A 80 3.12 6.69 -4.68
C GLY A 80 3.92 7.71 -5.50
N THR A 81 3.35 8.89 -5.72
CA THR A 81 4.02 9.99 -6.40
C THR A 81 5.25 10.45 -5.63
N ILE A 82 5.16 10.59 -4.30
CA ILE A 82 6.31 10.94 -3.45
C ILE A 82 7.41 9.87 -3.51
N ALA A 83 7.04 8.60 -3.41
CA ALA A 83 8.00 7.50 -3.50
C ALA A 83 8.73 7.49 -4.86
N LEU A 84 8.01 7.76 -5.95
CA LEU A 84 8.56 7.90 -7.28
C LEU A 84 9.54 9.10 -7.38
N GLU A 85 9.15 10.25 -6.85
CA GLU A 85 10.00 11.45 -6.83
C GLU A 85 11.30 11.20 -6.05
N LEU A 86 11.20 10.58 -4.87
CA LEU A 86 12.37 10.19 -4.08
C LEU A 86 13.27 9.20 -4.83
N GLY A 87 12.69 8.19 -5.45
CA GLY A 87 13.44 7.21 -6.24
C GLY A 87 14.24 7.83 -7.36
N ARG A 88 13.65 8.81 -8.06
CA ARG A 88 14.32 9.59 -9.12
C ARG A 88 15.38 10.53 -8.57
N ALA A 89 15.04 11.31 -7.55
CA ALA A 89 15.94 12.28 -6.96
C ALA A 89 17.20 11.63 -6.36
N TRP A 90 17.05 10.47 -5.74
CA TRP A 90 18.15 9.73 -5.12
C TRP A 90 18.86 8.75 -6.06
N GLY A 91 18.32 8.54 -7.28
CA GLY A 91 18.88 7.61 -8.26
C GLY A 91 18.83 6.17 -7.80
N VAL A 92 17.77 5.75 -7.09
CA VAL A 92 17.63 4.39 -6.55
C VAL A 92 17.61 3.37 -7.69
N GLY A 93 18.55 2.43 -7.68
CA GLY A 93 18.69 1.40 -8.72
C GLY A 93 19.39 1.84 -10.01
N ALA A 94 19.89 3.08 -10.07
CA ALA A 94 20.55 3.61 -11.27
C ALA A 94 22.02 3.16 -11.45
N LYS A 95 22.58 2.45 -10.48
CA LYS A 95 24.03 2.13 -10.41
C LYS A 95 24.50 1.03 -11.38
N ALA A 96 23.58 0.19 -11.87
CA ALA A 96 23.95 -0.88 -12.80
C ALA A 96 24.20 -0.36 -14.22
N GLY A 97 25.12 -1.00 -14.95
CA GLY A 97 25.53 -0.62 -16.30
C GLY A 97 24.42 -0.78 -17.34
N ILE A 98 24.63 -0.16 -18.52
CA ILE A 98 23.70 -0.31 -19.65
C ILE A 98 23.72 -1.78 -20.11
N GLY A 99 22.52 -2.39 -20.20
CA GLY A 99 22.37 -3.79 -20.57
C GLY A 99 22.38 -4.77 -19.41
N ASP A 100 22.66 -4.31 -18.18
CA ASP A 100 22.56 -5.13 -16.99
C ASP A 100 21.09 -5.40 -16.63
N ARG A 101 20.78 -6.62 -16.19
CA ARG A 101 19.44 -7.02 -15.71
C ARG A 101 19.00 -6.23 -14.47
N ALA A 102 19.96 -5.75 -13.68
CA ALA A 102 19.69 -4.95 -12.49
C ALA A 102 19.55 -3.45 -12.80
N ARG A 103 19.70 -3.00 -14.05
CA ARG A 103 19.54 -1.60 -14.38
C ARG A 103 18.13 -1.14 -14.11
N ASN A 104 18.01 -0.05 -13.34
CA ASN A 104 16.72 0.49 -12.87
C ASN A 104 15.92 -0.51 -12.00
N ALA A 105 16.58 -1.53 -11.44
CA ALA A 105 15.99 -2.45 -10.48
C ALA A 105 16.03 -1.84 -9.07
N GLY A 106 15.55 -0.61 -8.94
CA GLY A 106 15.40 0.07 -7.66
C GLY A 106 13.98 -0.01 -7.15
N ILE A 107 13.81 -0.05 -5.83
CA ILE A 107 12.50 -0.01 -5.19
C ILE A 107 12.54 1.00 -4.06
N VAL A 108 11.53 1.86 -3.99
CA VAL A 108 11.33 2.77 -2.85
C VAL A 108 10.08 2.35 -2.09
N VAL A 109 10.23 2.07 -0.82
CA VAL A 109 9.13 1.83 0.12
C VAL A 109 8.98 3.07 0.97
N LEU A 110 7.88 3.77 0.82
CA LEU A 110 7.55 4.96 1.60
C LEU A 110 6.45 4.65 2.61
N LEU A 111 6.71 4.97 3.86
CA LEU A 111 5.74 4.94 4.95
C LEU A 111 5.52 6.34 5.52
N VAL A 112 4.26 6.73 5.71
CA VAL A 112 3.86 7.89 6.50
C VAL A 112 3.03 7.38 7.67
N PRO A 113 3.49 7.59 8.93
CA PRO A 113 2.76 7.13 10.09
C PRO A 113 1.45 7.90 10.26
N ARG A 114 0.39 7.21 10.66
CA ARG A 114 -0.90 7.85 10.93
C ARG A 114 -0.83 8.95 11.99
N ALA A 115 0.03 8.75 13.00
CA ALA A 115 0.12 9.66 14.14
C ALA A 115 0.69 11.04 13.79
N THR A 116 1.46 11.14 12.71
CA THR A 116 2.15 12.37 12.28
C THR A 116 1.54 12.98 11.03
N SER A 117 0.75 12.22 10.28
CA SER A 117 0.12 12.68 9.05
C SER A 117 -0.96 13.72 9.32
N THR A 118 -0.94 14.82 8.56
CA THR A 118 -1.90 15.93 8.68
C THR A 118 -3.31 15.55 8.26
N ASP A 119 -3.49 14.53 7.39
CA ASP A 119 -4.79 14.02 6.97
C ASP A 119 -5.36 12.93 7.92
N GLY A 120 -4.62 12.59 8.99
CA GLY A 120 -5.02 11.59 9.97
C GLY A 120 -4.99 10.14 9.46
N ASN A 121 -4.42 9.89 8.27
CA ASN A 121 -4.30 8.57 7.67
C ASN A 121 -2.83 8.12 7.64
N GLY A 122 -2.61 6.81 7.77
CA GLY A 122 -1.31 6.23 7.47
C GLY A 122 -1.20 5.88 5.99
N HIS A 123 -0.04 6.14 5.39
CA HIS A 123 0.20 5.84 3.98
C HIS A 123 1.38 4.90 3.82
N ILE A 124 1.25 3.95 2.91
CA ILE A 124 2.31 3.04 2.50
C ILE A 124 2.32 2.92 0.97
N ALA A 125 3.45 3.17 0.36
CA ALA A 125 3.66 2.99 -1.07
C ALA A 125 4.90 2.14 -1.33
N ILE A 126 4.85 1.32 -2.37
CA ILE A 126 5.98 0.59 -2.92
C ILE A 126 6.09 1.04 -4.37
N SER A 127 7.07 1.86 -4.68
CA SER A 127 7.37 2.31 -6.03
C SER A 127 8.46 1.42 -6.61
N VAL A 128 8.15 0.76 -7.72
CA VAL A 128 9.02 -0.23 -8.36
C VAL A 128 9.67 0.40 -9.59
N GLY A 129 10.98 0.31 -9.70
CA GLY A 129 11.71 0.75 -10.88
C GLY A 129 11.49 -0.18 -12.06
N GLN A 130 11.58 0.36 -13.28
CA GLN A 130 11.31 -0.36 -14.52
C GLN A 130 12.06 -1.68 -14.66
N GLY A 131 13.29 -1.77 -14.15
CA GLY A 131 14.10 -3.00 -14.16
C GLY A 131 13.59 -4.09 -13.21
N ALA A 132 12.78 -3.74 -12.22
CA ALA A 132 12.20 -4.67 -11.26
C ALA A 132 10.76 -5.08 -11.57
N GLU A 133 10.06 -4.38 -12.47
CA GLU A 133 8.66 -4.65 -12.83
C GLU A 133 8.45 -6.08 -13.35
N GLY A 134 9.44 -6.68 -14.02
CA GLY A 134 9.36 -8.03 -14.56
C GLY A 134 9.19 -9.12 -13.48
N PHE A 135 9.76 -8.92 -12.29
CA PHE A 135 9.68 -9.90 -11.19
C PHE A 135 8.94 -9.37 -9.95
N ILE A 136 8.71 -8.05 -9.86
CA ILE A 136 7.86 -7.41 -8.85
C ILE A 136 6.84 -6.50 -9.54
N PRO A 137 5.88 -7.06 -10.26
CA PRO A 137 4.80 -6.27 -10.83
C PRO A 137 3.88 -5.70 -9.73
N ASP A 138 3.05 -4.71 -10.07
CA ASP A 138 2.13 -4.01 -9.15
C ASP A 138 1.26 -4.96 -8.32
N ALA A 139 0.83 -6.08 -8.89
CA ALA A 139 0.05 -7.09 -8.18
C ALA A 139 0.84 -7.69 -7.02
N VAL A 140 2.13 -8.00 -7.23
CA VAL A 140 3.03 -8.53 -6.20
C VAL A 140 3.32 -7.48 -5.14
N ALA A 141 3.63 -6.24 -5.53
CA ALA A 141 3.81 -5.12 -4.61
C ALA A 141 2.55 -4.89 -3.76
N GLY A 142 1.37 -4.99 -4.38
CA GLY A 142 0.08 -4.92 -3.71
C GLY A 142 -0.14 -6.05 -2.69
N ASP A 143 0.25 -7.29 -3.02
CA ASP A 143 0.16 -8.43 -2.09
C ASP A 143 1.08 -8.24 -0.88
N ILE A 144 2.31 -7.79 -1.11
CA ILE A 144 3.28 -7.49 -0.05
C ILE A 144 2.73 -6.42 0.89
N ARG A 145 2.17 -5.33 0.35
CA ARG A 145 1.52 -4.29 1.17
C ARG A 145 0.37 -4.85 2.01
N ARG A 146 -0.50 -5.65 1.42
CA ARG A 146 -1.62 -6.28 2.13
C ARG A 146 -1.15 -7.19 3.27
N GLU A 147 -0.06 -7.93 3.07
CA GLU A 147 0.53 -8.79 4.11
C GLU A 147 1.06 -7.95 5.28
N ALA A 148 1.64 -6.77 5.02
CA ALA A 148 2.18 -5.88 6.04
C ALA A 148 1.13 -5.00 6.74
N THR A 149 -0.02 -4.75 6.10
CA THR A 149 -1.07 -3.84 6.60
C THR A 149 -1.48 -4.10 8.06
N PRO A 150 -1.65 -5.34 8.55
CA PRO A 150 -2.03 -5.57 9.96
C PRO A 150 -1.00 -5.04 10.97
N TYR A 151 0.30 -5.10 10.65
CA TYR A 151 1.36 -4.54 11.50
C TYR A 151 1.34 -3.02 11.47
N LEU A 152 1.25 -2.45 10.26
CA LEU A 152 1.21 -0.99 10.07
C LEU A 152 -0.03 -0.37 10.73
N ALA A 153 -1.17 -1.03 10.64
CA ALA A 153 -2.42 -0.59 11.29
C ALA A 153 -2.35 -0.65 12.82
N ALA A 154 -1.58 -1.60 13.36
CA ALA A 154 -1.31 -1.71 14.79
C ALA A 154 -0.25 -0.71 15.29
N GLY A 155 0.37 0.08 14.40
CA GLY A 155 1.46 0.99 14.73
C GLY A 155 2.83 0.31 14.86
N ASP A 156 2.93 -0.99 14.57
CA ASP A 156 4.20 -1.72 14.54
C ASP A 156 4.87 -1.53 13.16
N TYR A 157 5.34 -0.29 12.95
CA TYR A 157 5.90 0.11 11.67
C TYR A 157 7.17 -0.64 11.32
N GLY A 158 8.01 -0.89 12.32
CA GLY A 158 9.25 -1.61 12.14
C GLY A 158 9.02 -3.06 11.69
N ALA A 159 8.09 -3.80 12.30
CA ALA A 159 7.75 -5.16 11.87
C ALA A 159 7.09 -5.17 10.48
N GLY A 160 6.21 -4.20 10.19
CA GLY A 160 5.59 -4.06 8.88
C GLY A 160 6.62 -3.82 7.77
N LEU A 161 7.55 -2.89 7.98
CA LEU A 161 8.61 -2.57 7.02
C LEU A 161 9.63 -3.72 6.89
N SER A 162 9.98 -4.39 8.00
CA SER A 162 10.83 -5.59 7.96
C SER A 162 10.21 -6.71 7.13
N LEU A 163 8.91 -6.92 7.26
CA LEU A 163 8.17 -7.90 6.43
C LEU A 163 8.22 -7.52 4.95
N ILE A 164 7.94 -6.25 4.61
CA ILE A 164 8.00 -5.76 3.22
C ILE A 164 9.41 -5.99 2.66
N THR A 165 10.44 -5.55 3.39
CA THR A 165 11.85 -5.70 2.98
C THR A 165 12.20 -7.16 2.72
N ALA A 166 11.79 -8.06 3.61
CA ALA A 166 12.05 -9.49 3.45
C ALA A 166 11.35 -10.10 2.23
N ARG A 167 10.11 -9.69 1.95
CA ARG A 167 9.38 -10.17 0.76
C ARG A 167 10.00 -9.65 -0.53
N LEU A 168 10.40 -8.38 -0.56
CA LEU A 168 11.13 -7.82 -1.70
C LEU A 168 12.47 -8.55 -1.90
N ALA A 169 13.25 -8.76 -0.84
CA ALA A 169 14.52 -9.51 -0.90
C ALA A 169 14.33 -10.93 -1.44
N GLN A 170 13.27 -11.63 -1.04
CA GLN A 170 12.94 -12.96 -1.59
C GLN A 170 12.70 -12.93 -3.11
N ARG A 171 12.06 -11.87 -3.62
CA ARG A 171 11.86 -11.71 -5.07
C ARG A 171 13.17 -11.49 -5.81
N TYR A 172 14.04 -10.63 -5.26
CA TYR A 172 15.37 -10.45 -5.83
C TYR A 172 16.18 -11.75 -5.82
N ALA A 173 16.20 -12.47 -4.70
CA ALA A 173 16.90 -13.73 -4.58
C ALA A 173 16.42 -14.77 -5.59
N ALA A 174 15.11 -14.88 -5.81
CA ALA A 174 14.53 -15.79 -6.78
C ALA A 174 14.88 -15.40 -8.22
N GLU A 175 14.89 -14.09 -8.56
CA GLU A 175 15.20 -13.60 -9.90
C GLU A 175 16.67 -13.70 -10.25
N PHE A 176 17.56 -13.35 -9.30
CA PHE A 176 19.01 -13.27 -9.53
C PHE A 176 19.78 -14.51 -9.07
N GLY A 177 19.12 -15.46 -8.39
CA GLY A 177 19.70 -16.76 -8.06
C GLY A 177 20.69 -16.75 -6.88
N PHE A 178 20.57 -15.81 -5.94
CA PHE A 178 21.36 -15.78 -4.72
C PHE A 178 20.60 -16.32 -3.51
N ASN A 179 21.33 -16.77 -2.48
CA ASN A 179 20.71 -17.30 -1.27
C ASN A 179 20.50 -16.20 -0.21
N LEU A 180 19.32 -16.19 0.40
CA LEU A 180 19.03 -15.40 1.59
C LEU A 180 19.15 -16.30 2.82
N ASP A 181 19.73 -15.76 3.89
CA ASP A 181 19.66 -16.41 5.18
C ASP A 181 18.21 -16.47 5.67
N SER A 182 17.72 -17.69 5.84
CA SER A 182 16.33 -17.94 6.28
C SER A 182 16.03 -17.36 7.67
N THR A 183 17.05 -17.06 8.48
CA THR A 183 16.88 -16.43 9.80
C THR A 183 16.50 -14.96 9.70
N LEU A 184 16.87 -14.29 8.60
CA LEU A 184 16.55 -12.88 8.34
C LEU A 184 15.15 -12.68 7.73
N VAL A 185 14.51 -13.77 7.34
CA VAL A 185 13.20 -13.70 6.67
C VAL A 185 12.09 -14.12 7.64
N PRO A 186 11.17 -13.21 8.00
CA PRO A 186 10.03 -13.56 8.83
C PRO A 186 9.21 -14.68 8.19
N LYS A 187 8.92 -15.73 8.94
CA LYS A 187 8.01 -16.79 8.47
C LYS A 187 6.67 -16.16 8.09
N ARG A 188 6.18 -16.51 6.90
CA ARG A 188 4.84 -16.08 6.49
C ARG A 188 3.86 -16.58 7.54
N ARG A 189 3.13 -15.65 8.21
CA ARG A 189 1.96 -16.07 8.98
C ARG A 189 1.04 -16.78 8.01
N GLN A 190 0.96 -18.10 8.13
CA GLN A 190 -0.17 -18.80 7.51
C GLN A 190 -1.41 -18.15 8.12
N ARG A 191 -2.17 -17.46 7.26
CA ARG A 191 -3.51 -17.07 7.62
C ARG A 191 -4.16 -18.37 8.02
N GLU A 192 -4.43 -18.57 9.31
CA GLU A 192 -5.35 -19.62 9.73
C GLU A 192 -6.57 -19.38 8.86
N GLN A 193 -6.78 -20.27 7.91
CA GLN A 193 -8.01 -20.25 7.12
C GLN A 193 -9.10 -20.59 8.13
N GLY A 194 -9.63 -19.53 8.75
CA GLY A 194 -10.83 -19.65 9.55
C GLY A 194 -11.83 -20.42 8.70
N ILE A 195 -12.49 -21.38 9.30
CA ILE A 195 -13.47 -22.23 8.64
C ILE A 195 -14.37 -21.32 7.79
N PRO A 196 -14.40 -21.51 6.44
CA PRO A 196 -15.16 -20.61 5.57
C PRO A 196 -16.60 -20.50 6.08
N PRO A 197 -17.22 -19.32 6.08
CA PRO A 197 -18.60 -19.14 6.56
C PRO A 197 -19.58 -20.14 5.95
N VAL A 198 -19.29 -20.62 4.74
CA VAL A 198 -20.09 -21.65 4.06
C VAL A 198 -20.13 -22.97 4.83
N VAL A 199 -19.08 -23.32 5.57
CA VAL A 199 -19.06 -24.54 6.40
C VAL A 199 -20.04 -24.42 7.56
N PHE A 200 -20.16 -23.24 8.16
CA PHE A 200 -21.16 -22.97 9.21
C PHE A 200 -22.57 -23.02 8.63
N ILE A 201 -22.80 -22.54 7.42
CA ILE A 201 -24.08 -22.61 6.73
C ILE A 201 -24.44 -24.08 6.44
N ILE A 202 -23.50 -24.87 5.91
CA ILE A 202 -23.71 -26.30 5.65
C ILE A 202 -23.98 -27.03 6.96
N ALA A 203 -23.18 -26.80 8.02
CA ALA A 203 -23.39 -27.40 9.31
C ALA A 203 -24.75 -27.05 9.91
N PHE A 204 -25.18 -25.79 9.78
CA PHE A 204 -26.50 -25.33 10.22
C PHE A 204 -27.62 -26.10 9.49
N PHE A 205 -27.56 -26.23 8.16
CA PHE A 205 -28.55 -27.00 7.42
C PHE A 205 -28.55 -28.51 7.73
N ILE A 206 -27.37 -29.09 8.00
CA ILE A 206 -27.28 -30.48 8.48
C ILE A 206 -27.95 -30.64 9.84
N ILE A 207 -27.68 -29.73 10.78
CA ILE A 207 -28.29 -29.72 12.11
C ILE A 207 -29.81 -29.56 12.00
N LEU A 208 -30.28 -28.63 11.15
CA LEU A 208 -31.73 -28.46 10.93
C LEU A 208 -32.38 -29.72 10.33
N SER A 209 -31.75 -30.38 9.39
CA SER A 209 -32.30 -31.62 8.80
C SER A 209 -32.31 -32.80 9.77
N VAL A 210 -31.36 -32.90 10.69
CA VAL A 210 -31.34 -33.91 11.74
C VAL A 210 -32.36 -33.62 12.84
N LEU A 211 -32.51 -32.36 13.27
CA LEU A 211 -33.51 -31.97 14.28
C LEU A 211 -34.94 -31.90 13.67
N GLY A 212 -35.07 -31.52 12.40
CA GLY A 212 -36.35 -31.42 11.71
C GLY A 212 -36.90 -32.76 11.21
N GLY A 213 -36.06 -33.81 11.17
CA GLY A 213 -36.46 -35.19 10.75
C GLY A 213 -37.23 -36.01 11.76
N GLY A 214 -37.54 -35.44 12.95
CA GLY A 214 -38.30 -36.12 14.03
C GLY A 214 -39.81 -35.90 14.03
N GLY A 215 -40.47 -35.76 12.90
CA GLY A 215 -41.91 -35.62 12.75
C GLY A 215 -42.59 -36.94 12.46
N ARG A 216 -42.95 -37.57 13.49
CA ARG A 216 -43.83 -38.74 13.75
C ARG A 216 -44.91 -38.97 12.71
N GLY A 217 -45.01 -40.22 12.26
CA GLY A 217 -46.05 -40.74 11.38
C GLY A 217 -47.47 -40.31 11.68
N GLY A 218 -48.14 -39.81 10.70
CA GLY A 218 -49.57 -39.59 10.61
C GLY A 218 -50.10 -40.41 9.44
N ARG A 219 -50.84 -41.42 9.80
CA ARG A 219 -51.54 -42.39 8.97
C ARG A 219 -52.71 -41.75 8.25
N GLY A 220 -52.84 -41.94 6.94
CA GLY A 220 -54.12 -41.92 6.25
C GLY A 220 -54.31 -40.78 5.26
N GLY A 221 -54.60 -41.13 3.99
CA GLY A 221 -55.17 -40.18 3.03
C GLY A 221 -54.76 -40.48 1.59
N ARG A 222 -55.59 -41.24 0.95
CA ARG A 222 -55.69 -41.69 -0.42
C ARG A 222 -55.81 -40.54 -1.43
N GLY A 223 -55.05 -40.55 -2.53
CA GLY A 223 -55.48 -39.99 -3.81
C GLY A 223 -54.97 -38.59 -4.14
N GLY A 224 -54.19 -38.44 -5.19
CA GLY A 224 -53.91 -37.18 -5.84
C GLY A 224 -52.64 -37.21 -6.68
N ARG A 225 -52.80 -37.50 -7.98
CA ARG A 225 -51.81 -37.22 -9.02
C ARG A 225 -51.53 -35.71 -9.02
N GLY A 226 -50.30 -35.31 -8.88
CA GLY A 226 -49.97 -33.87 -9.02
C GLY A 226 -48.48 -33.66 -8.92
N GLY A 227 -47.90 -33.22 -9.99
CA GLY A 227 -46.52 -32.97 -10.32
C GLY A 227 -45.62 -32.38 -9.23
N MET A 228 -44.45 -32.92 -9.19
CA MET A 228 -43.30 -32.43 -8.46
C MET A 228 -42.81 -31.12 -9.11
N ILE A 229 -43.18 -30.01 -8.56
CA ILE A 229 -42.65 -28.70 -8.96
C ILE A 229 -41.44 -28.43 -8.07
N LEU A 230 -40.27 -28.67 -8.63
CA LEU A 230 -39.01 -28.16 -8.06
C LEU A 230 -38.91 -26.67 -8.38
N PRO A 231 -38.79 -25.80 -7.42
CA PRO A 231 -38.55 -24.40 -7.68
C PRO A 231 -37.04 -24.15 -7.79
N PHE A 232 -36.45 -24.52 -8.90
CA PHE A 232 -35.21 -23.93 -9.34
C PHE A 232 -35.47 -23.23 -10.66
N PRO A 233 -35.44 -21.93 -10.75
CA PRO A 233 -35.43 -21.22 -12.01
C PRO A 233 -34.01 -21.31 -12.60
N ILE A 234 -33.78 -22.28 -13.47
CA ILE A 234 -32.72 -22.22 -14.47
C ILE A 234 -33.29 -21.39 -15.60
N GLY A 235 -32.91 -20.13 -15.65
CA GLY A 235 -33.24 -19.22 -16.73
C GLY A 235 -32.05 -18.30 -16.94
N GLY A 236 -31.44 -18.44 -18.12
CA GLY A 236 -30.25 -17.73 -18.54
C GLY A 236 -30.49 -16.25 -18.89
N GLY A 237 -29.39 -15.54 -18.97
CA GLY A 237 -29.23 -14.37 -19.82
C GLY A 237 -29.46 -13.04 -19.11
N GLY A 238 -28.42 -12.19 -19.11
CA GLY A 238 -28.58 -10.76 -18.90
C GLY A 238 -27.45 -10.15 -18.06
N PHE A 239 -26.39 -9.79 -18.71
CA PHE A 239 -25.45 -8.81 -18.20
C PHE A 239 -26.17 -7.45 -18.12
N GLY A 240 -26.36 -6.94 -16.92
CA GLY A 240 -26.93 -5.62 -16.69
C GLY A 240 -26.34 -5.03 -15.41
N GLY A 241 -25.61 -3.94 -15.53
CA GLY A 241 -24.95 -3.22 -14.45
C GLY A 241 -25.94 -2.72 -13.38
N GLY A 242 -25.47 -2.65 -12.14
CA GLY A 242 -26.19 -2.08 -11.03
C GLY A 242 -25.26 -1.94 -9.84
N GLY A 243 -24.95 -0.67 -9.50
CA GLY A 243 -24.06 -0.24 -8.44
C GLY A 243 -24.48 -0.74 -7.07
N PHE A 244 -23.50 -1.10 -6.25
CA PHE A 244 -23.66 -1.20 -4.81
C PHE A 244 -23.04 0.05 -4.19
N GLY A 245 -23.91 0.98 -3.80
CA GLY A 245 -23.57 2.03 -2.90
C GLY A 245 -23.74 1.57 -1.46
N GLY A 246 -22.87 2.04 -0.60
CA GLY A 246 -23.22 2.30 0.79
C GLY A 246 -22.56 1.42 1.85
N GLY A 247 -21.77 2.04 2.70
CA GLY A 247 -21.66 1.63 4.10
C GLY A 247 -20.24 1.55 4.65
N GLY A 248 -19.80 2.64 5.17
CA GLY A 248 -18.93 2.98 6.28
C GLY A 248 -18.08 1.90 6.96
N GLY A 249 -16.80 2.12 7.01
CA GLY A 249 -15.87 1.48 7.90
C GLY A 249 -14.49 2.10 7.69
N GLY A 250 -13.99 2.84 8.74
CA GLY A 250 -12.71 3.50 8.71
C GLY A 250 -11.59 2.57 8.28
N GLY A 251 -11.17 2.68 7.04
CA GLY A 251 -10.07 1.95 6.48
C GLY A 251 -8.89 2.88 6.24
N PHE A 252 -7.71 2.34 6.25
CA PHE A 252 -6.57 2.90 5.58
C PHE A 252 -7.02 3.26 4.14
N GLY A 253 -7.42 4.52 3.97
CA GLY A 253 -7.94 5.01 2.70
C GLY A 253 -6.79 5.29 1.75
N GLY A 254 -6.91 4.78 0.55
CA GLY A 254 -6.19 5.26 -0.60
C GLY A 254 -4.80 4.66 -0.80
N PHE A 255 -4.77 3.40 -1.22
CA PHE A 255 -3.58 2.86 -1.89
C PHE A 255 -3.68 3.20 -3.38
N GLY A 256 -3.21 4.36 -3.74
CA GLY A 256 -3.04 4.75 -5.13
C GLY A 256 -1.98 3.86 -5.80
N GLY A 257 -2.27 3.41 -7.00
CA GLY A 257 -1.44 2.51 -7.78
C GLY A 257 0.00 3.01 -7.92
N GLY A 258 0.95 2.07 -7.74
CA GLY A 258 2.35 2.31 -7.96
C GLY A 258 2.61 2.57 -9.45
N GLY A 259 3.03 3.78 -9.79
CA GLY A 259 3.64 4.04 -11.09
C GLY A 259 5.12 3.71 -11.04
N GLY A 260 5.58 2.86 -11.96
CA GLY A 260 7.02 2.59 -12.13
C GLY A 260 7.77 3.87 -12.51
N PHE A 261 9.01 4.03 -12.03
CA PHE A 261 9.86 5.13 -12.44
C PHE A 261 10.88 4.67 -13.49
N SER A 262 10.94 5.41 -14.61
CA SER A 262 12.00 5.24 -15.60
C SER A 262 13.06 6.31 -15.39
N GLY A 263 14.30 5.90 -15.16
CA GLY A 263 15.44 6.81 -15.15
C GLY A 263 15.78 7.22 -16.58
N GLY A 264 15.33 8.42 -17.00
CA GLY A 264 15.86 9.05 -18.19
C GLY A 264 17.19 9.71 -17.82
N GLY A 265 18.31 9.05 -18.15
CA GLY A 265 19.60 9.68 -18.13
C GLY A 265 19.94 10.17 -19.55
N SER A 266 20.14 11.43 -19.69
CA SER A 266 20.88 12.05 -20.83
C SER A 266 22.28 12.40 -20.36
#